data_308060d65ba7816e10fe7007a2549a9d
#
_entry.id   308060d65ba7816e10fe7007a2549a9d
#
_cell.length_a   1.000
_cell.length_b   1.000
_cell.length_c   1.000
_cell.angle_alpha   90.00
_cell.angle_beta   90.00
_cell.angle_gamma   90.00
#
_symmetry.space_group_name_H-M   'P 1'
#
loop_
_entity.id
_entity.type
_entity.pdbx_description
1 polymer ?
#
loop_
_entity_poly.entity_id
_entity_poly.type
_entity_poly.pdbx_seq_one_letter_code
_entity_poly.pdbx_strand_id
1 'polypeptide(L)'
;MFVSNNKKLKDMTIVAGLLTIGLMPLSALGFPHGSAIPDGGTYTFEATMNNQLLVNEKDAETVFNFDVGNWPFFDIYCQSYMKPGGPGNSDPDSGMTFDLMSTIPTSMQNPGYLNLNEYFDVKVEIQIGGRVGQKVTVPVKDMWNGGSDPIECTPPSVNSRDYGVELRTGSSGTITFRLKKPIINGITINQAELVQVFAKKGSPANGSTAYAPIPSTRVVLGAGIITVADECTINEGNPINIDFLDVANTSEQLNGINYAQPFKIPVKCTGGSFTTGDLNIKLSLLPGASGSADFNPDYFGTLKNGVKRTNLGIVVTDNVAVTLVKPNQAYQVPDFINNQGTWNLTAAPIAAPGSSVEEGEFTSTGTILAEFQ
;
A
#
# COMPACT_ATOMS: atom_id res chain seq x y z
N MET A 1 15.79 -45.19 -34.40
CA MET A 1 16.45 -44.58 -35.59
C MET A 1 16.53 -43.07 -35.32
N PHE A 2 17.66 -42.65 -34.78
CA PHE A 2 17.91 -41.26 -34.39
C PHE A 2 18.57 -40.52 -35.56
N VAL A 3 18.00 -39.38 -35.96
CA VAL A 3 18.64 -38.47 -36.91
C VAL A 3 18.96 -37.19 -36.17
N SER A 4 20.26 -36.97 -35.95
CA SER A 4 20.83 -35.72 -35.41
C SER A 4 21.07 -34.76 -36.60
N ASN A 5 20.51 -33.55 -36.51
CA ASN A 5 20.84 -32.46 -37.45
C ASN A 5 21.66 -31.39 -36.71
N ASN A 6 22.95 -31.44 -36.88
CA ASN A 6 23.89 -30.38 -36.52
C ASN A 6 23.76 -29.20 -37.50
N LYS A 7 23.22 -28.06 -37.06
CA LYS A 7 23.38 -26.78 -37.75
C LYS A 7 24.57 -26.04 -37.16
N LYS A 8 25.58 -25.83 -37.98
CA LYS A 8 26.76 -25.00 -37.71
C LYS A 8 26.33 -23.56 -37.42
N LEU A 9 26.69 -23.04 -36.24
CA LEU A 9 26.73 -21.60 -36.01
C LEU A 9 27.83 -20.99 -36.84
N LYS A 10 27.49 -19.97 -37.63
CA LYS A 10 28.46 -19.10 -38.30
C LYS A 10 28.98 -18.09 -37.25
N ASP A 11 30.28 -18.01 -37.19
CA ASP A 11 31.01 -17.01 -36.39
C ASP A 11 30.58 -15.59 -36.80
N MET A 12 29.90 -14.91 -35.91
CA MET A 12 29.60 -13.49 -36.02
C MET A 12 30.64 -12.74 -35.16
N THR A 13 31.67 -12.25 -35.83
CA THR A 13 32.68 -11.40 -35.21
C THR A 13 32.01 -10.08 -34.82
N ILE A 14 31.74 -9.94 -33.51
CA ILE A 14 31.30 -8.66 -32.94
C ILE A 14 32.55 -7.80 -32.80
N VAL A 15 32.68 -6.81 -33.68
CA VAL A 15 33.62 -5.72 -33.51
C VAL A 15 33.08 -4.86 -32.34
N ALA A 16 33.64 -5.05 -31.14
CA ALA A 16 33.43 -4.18 -30.01
C ALA A 16 34.12 -2.82 -30.31
N GLY A 17 33.34 -1.91 -30.88
CA GLY A 17 33.73 -0.50 -30.92
C GLY A 17 33.71 0.04 -29.48
N LEU A 18 34.88 0.17 -28.88
CA LEU A 18 35.08 0.95 -27.67
C LEU A 18 34.68 2.40 -27.97
N LEU A 19 33.43 2.78 -27.66
CA LEU A 19 33.08 4.18 -27.49
C LEU A 19 33.70 4.62 -26.15
N THR A 20 34.92 5.14 -26.22
CA THR A 20 35.45 5.95 -25.12
C THR A 20 34.61 7.22 -25.04
N ILE A 21 33.50 7.14 -24.31
CA ILE A 21 32.86 8.34 -23.79
C ILE A 21 33.86 8.92 -22.81
N GLY A 22 34.60 9.93 -23.29
CA GLY A 22 35.50 10.70 -22.46
C GLY A 22 34.69 11.20 -21.27
N LEU A 23 34.98 10.66 -20.10
CA LEU A 23 34.64 11.28 -18.82
C LEU A 23 35.33 12.64 -18.81
N MET A 24 34.68 13.67 -19.37
CA MET A 24 35.08 15.03 -19.12
C MET A 24 34.94 15.21 -17.60
N PRO A 25 36.03 15.64 -16.92
CA PRO A 25 35.90 15.94 -15.51
C PRO A 25 34.81 17.02 -15.36
N LEU A 26 33.85 16.81 -14.48
CA LEU A 26 32.77 17.75 -14.16
C LEU A 26 33.29 19.16 -13.79
N SER A 27 34.56 19.28 -13.45
CA SER A 27 35.26 20.51 -13.16
C SER A 27 35.46 21.48 -14.35
N ALA A 28 35.07 21.08 -15.57
CA ALA A 28 35.18 21.96 -16.76
C ALA A 28 33.88 22.78 -17.04
N LEU A 29 32.75 22.45 -16.38
CA LEU A 29 31.54 23.27 -16.44
C LEU A 29 31.62 24.28 -15.28
N GLY A 30 32.02 25.50 -15.56
CA GLY A 30 31.97 26.60 -14.58
C GLY A 30 30.54 26.75 -14.09
N PHE A 31 30.27 26.51 -12.81
CA PHE A 31 28.93 26.69 -12.23
C PHE A 31 28.59 28.20 -12.24
N PRO A 32 27.31 28.55 -12.46
CA PRO A 32 26.87 29.93 -12.43
C PRO A 32 27.09 30.59 -11.05
N HIS A 33 27.27 31.91 -11.08
CA HIS A 33 27.38 32.70 -9.85
C HIS A 33 26.16 32.47 -8.92
N GLY A 34 26.42 32.21 -7.66
CA GLY A 34 25.42 31.99 -6.62
C GLY A 34 24.80 30.57 -6.60
N SER A 35 25.17 29.68 -7.53
CA SER A 35 24.67 28.30 -7.49
C SER A 35 25.22 27.53 -6.28
N ALA A 36 24.40 26.67 -5.68
CA ALA A 36 24.77 25.89 -4.51
C ALA A 36 24.84 24.41 -4.89
N ILE A 37 26.00 23.80 -4.72
CA ILE A 37 26.24 22.40 -5.04
C ILE A 37 26.97 21.72 -3.87
N PRO A 38 26.50 20.56 -3.39
CA PRO A 38 27.21 19.79 -2.39
C PRO A 38 28.59 19.31 -2.88
N ASP A 39 29.48 19.10 -1.95
CA ASP A 39 30.75 18.43 -2.22
C ASP A 39 30.52 17.07 -2.88
N GLY A 40 31.25 16.82 -3.98
CA GLY A 40 31.07 15.59 -4.76
C GLY A 40 29.91 15.61 -5.73
N GLY A 41 29.17 16.73 -5.87
CA GLY A 41 28.05 16.90 -6.81
C GLY A 41 26.68 16.68 -6.17
N THR A 42 25.68 16.34 -6.97
CA THR A 42 24.32 16.12 -6.50
C THR A 42 24.24 15.07 -5.38
N TYR A 43 23.70 15.46 -4.22
CA TYR A 43 23.47 14.53 -3.11
C TYR A 43 22.09 13.89 -3.22
N THR A 44 21.98 12.62 -2.78
CA THR A 44 20.71 11.88 -2.82
C THR A 44 20.21 11.61 -1.41
N PHE A 45 19.00 12.06 -1.12
CA PHE A 45 18.22 11.65 0.03
C PHE A 45 17.32 10.49 -0.36
N GLU A 46 17.44 9.37 0.31
CA GLU A 46 16.59 8.21 0.06
C GLU A 46 15.47 8.16 1.11
N ALA A 47 14.24 8.32 0.64
CA ALA A 47 13.04 8.10 1.43
C ALA A 47 12.75 6.58 1.45
N THR A 48 13.23 5.89 2.47
CA THR A 48 13.02 4.45 2.64
C THR A 48 11.56 4.17 2.95
N MET A 49 10.93 3.39 2.09
CA MET A 49 9.54 2.98 2.27
C MET A 49 9.47 1.68 3.09
N ASN A 50 8.82 1.74 4.25
CA ASN A 50 8.40 0.53 4.95
C ASN A 50 7.13 -0.02 4.29
N ASN A 51 6.86 -1.32 4.47
CA ASN A 51 5.63 -1.91 3.98
C ASN A 51 4.42 -1.11 4.45
N GLN A 52 3.65 -0.56 3.51
CA GLN A 52 2.47 0.25 3.80
C GLN A 52 1.21 -0.59 3.58
N LEU A 53 0.31 -0.52 4.55
CA LEU A 53 -1.02 -1.08 4.42
C LEU A 53 -1.96 0.00 3.89
N LEU A 54 -2.68 -0.31 2.81
CA LEU A 54 -3.62 0.60 2.17
C LEU A 54 -5.02 -0.01 2.17
N VAL A 55 -6.02 0.83 2.40
CA VAL A 55 -7.41 0.48 2.12
C VAL A 55 -7.58 0.35 0.60
N ASN A 56 -8.08 -0.81 0.13
CA ASN A 56 -8.14 -1.13 -1.30
C ASN A 56 -9.37 -0.53 -1.98
N GLU A 57 -9.53 0.75 -1.83
CA GLU A 57 -10.61 1.52 -2.45
C GLU A 57 -10.02 2.61 -3.34
N LYS A 58 -10.70 2.88 -4.46
CA LYS A 58 -10.34 4.02 -5.30
C LYS A 58 -10.34 5.29 -4.47
N ASP A 59 -9.33 6.13 -4.68
CA ASP A 59 -9.10 7.39 -4.00
C ASP A 59 -8.65 7.27 -2.52
N ALA A 60 -8.45 6.06 -1.99
CA ALA A 60 -7.84 5.86 -0.68
C ALA A 60 -6.40 6.42 -0.67
N GLU A 61 -6.04 7.03 0.45
CA GLU A 61 -4.73 7.64 0.64
C GLU A 61 -3.98 6.99 1.80
N THR A 62 -2.68 6.83 1.63
CA THR A 62 -1.76 6.50 2.72
C THR A 62 -0.60 7.47 2.71
N VAL A 63 -0.18 7.87 3.91
CA VAL A 63 0.82 8.92 4.11
C VAL A 63 1.97 8.35 4.91
N PHE A 64 3.18 8.60 4.44
CA PHE A 64 4.35 8.37 5.27
C PHE A 64 5.27 9.60 5.32
N ASN A 65 5.91 9.77 6.45
CA ASN A 65 6.90 10.82 6.64
C ASN A 65 8.28 10.19 6.48
N PHE A 66 9.20 10.95 5.91
CA PHE A 66 10.61 10.59 5.89
C PHE A 66 11.44 11.72 6.49
N ASP A 67 12.51 11.35 7.15
CA ASP A 67 13.50 12.25 7.71
C ASP A 67 14.88 11.58 7.64
N VAL A 68 15.72 12.10 6.78
CA VAL A 68 17.07 11.60 6.57
C VAL A 68 18.01 12.54 7.33
N GLY A 69 18.45 12.12 8.51
CA GLY A 69 19.23 12.93 9.45
C GLY A 69 20.68 13.26 9.03
N ASN A 70 21.07 12.92 7.81
CA ASN A 70 22.43 13.16 7.31
C ASN A 70 22.38 14.19 6.17
N TRP A 71 23.03 15.34 6.35
CA TRP A 71 22.96 16.45 5.42
C TRP A 71 24.35 16.70 4.82
N PRO A 72 24.43 16.97 3.48
CA PRO A 72 25.69 17.33 2.85
C PRO A 72 26.07 18.76 3.16
N PHE A 73 27.35 19.02 3.29
CA PHE A 73 27.88 20.35 3.15
C PHE A 73 27.84 20.77 1.68
N PHE A 74 27.76 22.06 1.43
CA PHE A 74 27.72 22.59 0.07
C PHE A 74 28.57 23.84 -0.11
N ASP A 75 28.96 24.07 -1.36
CA ASP A 75 29.67 25.26 -1.80
C ASP A 75 28.75 26.18 -2.57
N ILE A 76 28.91 27.49 -2.36
CA ILE A 76 28.34 28.54 -3.21
C ILE A 76 29.40 29.00 -4.20
N TYR A 77 29.09 28.89 -5.48
CA TYR A 77 30.00 29.31 -6.53
C TYR A 77 29.86 30.80 -6.81
N CYS A 78 30.95 31.58 -6.66
CA CYS A 78 30.94 33.00 -6.82
C CYS A 78 31.98 33.45 -7.85
N GLN A 79 31.58 34.31 -8.77
CA GLN A 79 32.50 34.90 -9.77
C GLN A 79 33.35 36.01 -9.19
N SER A 80 32.88 36.66 -8.12
CA SER A 80 33.62 37.72 -7.43
C SER A 80 33.30 37.63 -5.93
N TYR A 81 34.28 38.06 -5.11
CA TYR A 81 34.08 38.16 -3.66
C TYR A 81 33.01 39.20 -3.35
N MET A 82 31.92 38.74 -2.77
CA MET A 82 30.91 39.65 -2.21
C MET A 82 31.21 39.80 -0.72
N LYS A 83 31.64 41.01 -0.35
CA LYS A 83 31.92 41.36 1.04
C LYS A 83 30.63 41.23 1.84
N PRO A 84 30.60 40.50 2.98
CA PRO A 84 29.44 40.46 3.87
C PRO A 84 29.04 41.90 4.25
N GLY A 85 27.74 42.17 4.29
CA GLY A 85 27.23 43.41 4.86
C GLY A 85 27.71 43.57 6.30
N GLY A 86 28.24 44.71 6.65
CA GLY A 86 28.71 45.01 8.01
C GLY A 86 27.57 44.84 9.04
N PRO A 87 27.89 44.82 10.36
CA PRO A 87 26.87 44.62 11.41
C PRO A 87 25.76 45.66 11.30
N GLY A 88 24.55 45.22 11.06
CA GLY A 88 23.34 46.05 10.94
C GLY A 88 22.78 46.22 9.53
N ASN A 89 23.45 45.79 8.46
CA ASN A 89 22.87 45.70 7.14
C ASN A 89 22.42 44.26 6.89
N SER A 90 21.12 44.03 6.83
CA SER A 90 20.57 42.80 6.25
C SER A 90 21.07 42.73 4.82
N ASP A 91 21.98 41.78 4.53
CA ASP A 91 22.40 41.49 3.16
C ASP A 91 21.13 41.09 2.37
N PRO A 92 20.69 41.88 1.35
CA PRO A 92 19.51 41.51 0.57
C PRO A 92 19.70 40.20 -0.16
N ASP A 93 20.92 39.70 -0.21
CA ASP A 93 21.29 38.39 -0.78
C ASP A 93 21.43 37.30 0.27
N SER A 94 21.04 37.55 1.52
CA SER A 94 21.05 36.53 2.56
C SER A 94 19.99 35.42 2.26
N GLY A 95 20.29 34.20 2.67
CA GLY A 95 19.44 33.05 2.44
C GLY A 95 19.58 32.40 1.07
N MET A 96 18.66 31.48 0.81
CA MET A 96 18.65 30.65 -0.39
C MET A 96 17.28 30.62 -1.04
N THR A 97 17.28 30.51 -2.35
CA THR A 97 16.08 30.22 -3.15
C THR A 97 16.20 28.82 -3.74
N PHE A 98 15.08 28.08 -3.71
CA PHE A 98 14.98 26.72 -4.16
C PHE A 98 13.93 26.55 -5.26
N ASP A 99 14.29 25.82 -6.32
CA ASP A 99 13.36 25.23 -7.26
C ASP A 99 13.25 23.73 -6.96
N LEU A 100 12.05 23.26 -6.67
CA LEU A 100 11.74 21.84 -6.46
C LEU A 100 10.97 21.35 -7.68
N MET A 101 11.62 20.52 -8.47
CA MET A 101 11.08 19.99 -9.71
C MET A 101 10.87 18.48 -9.58
N SER A 102 10.03 17.92 -10.43
CA SER A 102 9.86 16.48 -10.56
C SER A 102 10.00 16.08 -12.01
N THR A 103 10.63 14.93 -12.25
CA THR A 103 10.66 14.27 -13.56
C THR A 103 9.42 13.41 -13.80
N ILE A 104 8.67 13.11 -12.72
CA ILE A 104 7.39 12.40 -12.80
C ILE A 104 6.33 13.40 -13.28
N PRO A 105 5.54 13.07 -14.31
CA PRO A 105 4.52 13.97 -14.82
C PRO A 105 3.43 14.23 -13.77
N THR A 106 2.82 15.40 -13.81
CA THR A 106 1.65 15.72 -12.98
C THR A 106 0.46 14.83 -13.36
N SER A 107 -0.31 14.43 -12.35
CA SER A 107 -1.54 13.68 -12.59
C SER A 107 -2.60 14.58 -13.25
N MET A 108 -3.17 14.12 -14.36
CA MET A 108 -4.29 14.81 -15.00
C MET A 108 -5.61 14.62 -14.25
N GLN A 109 -5.72 13.55 -13.45
CA GLN A 109 -6.94 13.21 -12.73
C GLN A 109 -6.98 13.85 -11.34
N ASN A 110 -5.83 14.00 -10.70
CA ASN A 110 -5.69 14.48 -9.33
C ASN A 110 -4.75 15.70 -9.28
N PRO A 111 -5.26 16.93 -9.35
CA PRO A 111 -4.44 18.14 -9.24
C PRO A 111 -3.60 18.15 -7.94
N GLY A 112 -2.34 18.54 -8.05
CA GLY A 112 -1.39 18.52 -6.94
C GLY A 112 -0.70 17.17 -6.70
N TYR A 113 -1.01 16.16 -7.49
CA TYR A 113 -0.34 14.86 -7.49
C TYR A 113 0.52 14.67 -8.73
N LEU A 114 1.52 13.79 -8.61
CA LEU A 114 2.35 13.27 -9.68
C LEU A 114 1.85 11.87 -10.06
N ASN A 115 1.89 11.51 -11.33
CA ASN A 115 1.45 10.21 -11.83
C ASN A 115 2.58 9.18 -11.72
N LEU A 116 2.69 8.52 -10.56
CA LEU A 116 3.79 7.59 -10.28
C LEU A 116 3.75 6.35 -11.17
N ASN A 117 2.58 5.71 -11.29
CA ASN A 117 2.37 4.53 -12.15
C ASN A 117 0.86 4.36 -12.45
N GLU A 118 0.47 3.23 -13.03
CA GLU A 118 -0.93 2.95 -13.38
C GLU A 118 -1.88 2.82 -12.19
N TYR A 119 -1.37 2.53 -10.98
CA TYR A 119 -2.15 2.33 -9.76
C TYR A 119 -2.11 3.52 -8.82
N PHE A 120 -1.03 4.28 -8.82
CA PHE A 120 -0.81 5.34 -7.83
C PHE A 120 -0.52 6.69 -8.45
N ASP A 121 -1.17 7.69 -7.90
CA ASP A 121 -0.69 9.05 -7.89
C ASP A 121 0.03 9.31 -6.57
N VAL A 122 1.02 10.21 -6.56
CA VAL A 122 1.82 10.55 -5.39
C VAL A 122 1.89 12.06 -5.22
N LYS A 123 1.60 12.55 -4.00
CA LYS A 123 1.87 13.94 -3.61
C LYS A 123 3.11 13.98 -2.73
N VAL A 124 4.02 14.87 -3.06
CA VAL A 124 5.28 15.03 -2.34
C VAL A 124 5.34 16.41 -1.73
N GLU A 125 5.57 16.49 -0.43
CA GLU A 125 5.71 17.73 0.31
C GLU A 125 7.08 17.73 0.99
N ILE A 126 7.91 18.71 0.68
CA ILE A 126 9.30 18.81 1.13
C ILE A 126 9.45 19.95 2.13
N GLN A 127 10.17 19.71 3.20
CA GLN A 127 10.54 20.74 4.15
C GLN A 127 11.68 21.60 3.57
N ILE A 128 11.48 22.92 3.61
CA ILE A 128 12.50 23.89 3.19
C ILE A 128 13.47 24.15 4.34
N GLY A 129 14.76 24.01 4.07
CA GLY A 129 15.82 24.33 5.02
C GLY A 129 15.81 25.80 5.43
N GLY A 130 16.06 26.10 6.71
CA GLY A 130 15.98 27.44 7.29
C GLY A 130 14.58 27.90 7.69
N ARG A 131 13.51 27.20 7.26
CA ARG A 131 12.11 27.44 7.68
C ARG A 131 11.58 26.25 8.45
N VAL A 132 11.69 26.29 9.75
CA VAL A 132 11.23 25.21 10.63
C VAL A 132 9.72 24.99 10.44
N GLY A 133 9.34 23.74 10.12
CA GLY A 133 7.95 23.32 10.01
C GLY A 133 7.22 23.69 8.71
N GLN A 134 7.85 24.40 7.78
CA GLN A 134 7.22 24.72 6.50
C GLN A 134 7.50 23.64 5.46
N LYS A 135 6.46 22.92 5.06
CA LYS A 135 6.47 21.98 3.93
C LYS A 135 5.85 22.66 2.69
N VAL A 136 6.37 22.37 1.53
CA VAL A 136 5.85 22.84 0.24
C VAL A 136 5.59 21.66 -0.69
N THR A 137 4.49 21.74 -1.44
CA THR A 137 4.13 20.71 -2.42
C THR A 137 4.98 20.86 -3.69
N VAL A 138 5.52 19.75 -4.16
CA VAL A 138 6.31 19.66 -5.40
C VAL A 138 5.36 19.39 -6.59
N PRO A 139 5.58 20.05 -7.75
CA PRO A 139 6.64 21.00 -8.07
C PRO A 139 6.34 22.44 -7.60
N VAL A 140 7.39 23.18 -7.25
CA VAL A 140 7.31 24.61 -6.90
C VAL A 140 8.61 25.31 -7.29
N LYS A 141 8.51 26.58 -7.67
CA LYS A 141 9.64 27.42 -8.06
C LYS A 141 9.82 28.61 -7.11
N ASP A 142 11.03 29.12 -7.09
CA ASP A 142 11.38 30.35 -6.41
C ASP A 142 11.03 30.39 -4.91
N MET A 143 11.15 29.24 -4.25
CA MET A 143 10.91 29.14 -2.80
C MET A 143 12.09 29.72 -2.02
N TRP A 144 11.89 30.90 -1.48
CA TRP A 144 12.91 31.56 -0.67
C TRP A 144 12.78 31.21 0.81
N ASN A 145 13.93 30.90 1.46
CA ASN A 145 13.93 30.50 2.89
C ASN A 145 13.93 31.72 3.86
N GLY A 146 13.78 32.92 3.37
CA GLY A 146 13.56 34.11 4.20
C GLY A 146 14.83 34.80 4.74
N GLY A 147 15.99 34.40 4.26
CA GLY A 147 17.25 35.09 4.62
C GLY A 147 17.79 34.76 6.00
N SER A 148 17.34 33.65 6.62
CA SER A 148 17.75 33.30 7.99
C SER A 148 19.16 32.71 8.10
N ASP A 149 19.79 32.34 6.99
CA ASP A 149 21.15 31.78 6.98
C ASP A 149 22.11 32.77 6.26
N PRO A 150 23.05 33.40 6.96
CA PRO A 150 24.06 34.24 6.34
C PRO A 150 25.05 33.33 5.60
N ILE A 151 24.79 33.11 4.32
CA ILE A 151 25.65 32.31 3.47
C ILE A 151 26.56 33.28 2.72
N GLU A 152 27.86 33.20 2.97
CA GLU A 152 28.84 33.96 2.27
C GLU A 152 29.16 33.36 0.91
N CYS A 153 29.44 34.23 -0.06
CA CYS A 153 29.93 33.85 -1.36
C CYS A 153 31.44 33.57 -1.25
N THR A 154 31.85 32.32 -1.37
CA THR A 154 33.25 31.91 -1.33
C THR A 154 33.82 31.85 -2.75
N PRO A 155 35.10 32.21 -2.95
CA PRO A 155 35.76 32.00 -4.22
C PRO A 155 35.76 30.49 -4.60
N PRO A 156 35.82 30.12 -5.89
CA PRO A 156 35.71 28.75 -6.36
C PRO A 156 36.70 27.73 -5.73
N SER A 157 37.74 28.24 -5.07
CA SER A 157 38.77 27.42 -4.43
C SER A 157 38.62 27.26 -2.92
N VAL A 158 37.64 27.88 -2.31
CA VAL A 158 37.43 27.85 -0.86
C VAL A 158 36.16 27.08 -0.53
N ASN A 159 36.30 26.07 0.26
CA ASN A 159 35.25 25.18 0.69
C ASN A 159 34.37 25.85 1.76
N SER A 160 33.05 25.93 1.60
CA SER A 160 32.13 26.52 2.57
C SER A 160 32.01 25.75 3.89
N ARG A 161 32.72 24.63 4.03
CA ARG A 161 32.75 23.80 5.26
C ARG A 161 33.11 24.54 6.52
N ASP A 162 33.92 25.57 6.42
CA ASP A 162 34.37 26.36 7.57
C ASP A 162 33.23 27.11 8.26
N TYR A 163 32.07 27.26 7.60
CA TYR A 163 30.87 27.93 8.12
C TYR A 163 29.79 27.00 8.59
N GLY A 164 29.96 25.66 8.49
CA GLY A 164 29.04 24.66 9.00
C GLY A 164 27.66 24.71 8.37
N VAL A 165 27.50 25.22 7.15
CA VAL A 165 26.23 25.30 6.47
C VAL A 165 25.92 23.99 5.80
N GLU A 166 24.76 23.41 6.16
CA GLU A 166 24.27 22.13 5.66
C GLU A 166 23.06 22.32 4.77
N LEU A 167 23.03 21.62 3.66
CA LEU A 167 21.88 21.65 2.74
C LEU A 167 20.81 20.67 3.19
N ARG A 168 19.78 21.19 3.88
CA ARG A 168 18.71 20.41 4.49
C ARG A 168 17.46 20.25 3.61
N THR A 169 17.28 21.13 2.62
CA THR A 169 16.10 21.06 1.74
C THR A 169 16.08 19.75 0.98
N GLY A 170 15.03 18.96 1.16
CA GLY A 170 14.88 17.63 0.61
C GLY A 170 15.17 16.50 1.60
N SER A 171 15.80 16.78 2.77
CA SER A 171 16.13 15.75 3.75
C SER A 171 14.90 15.17 4.49
N SER A 172 13.83 15.94 4.57
CA SER A 172 12.59 15.50 5.23
C SER A 172 11.35 15.97 4.49
N GLY A 173 10.28 15.23 4.68
CA GLY A 173 9.04 15.53 4.00
C GLY A 173 7.94 14.51 4.26
N THR A 174 6.92 14.62 3.44
CA THR A 174 5.76 13.72 3.46
C THR A 174 5.49 13.23 2.05
N ILE A 175 5.23 11.94 1.92
CA ILE A 175 4.82 11.33 0.67
C ILE A 175 3.44 10.72 0.89
N THR A 176 2.45 11.16 0.11
CA THR A 176 1.09 10.65 0.14
C THR A 176 0.85 9.84 -1.13
N PHE A 177 0.58 8.55 -1.01
CA PHE A 177 0.10 7.72 -2.11
C PHE A 177 -1.42 7.79 -2.18
N ARG A 178 -1.95 7.95 -3.37
CA ARG A 178 -3.38 7.90 -3.66
C ARG A 178 -3.67 6.80 -4.67
N LEU A 179 -4.57 5.89 -4.30
CA LEU A 179 -4.93 4.75 -5.13
C LEU A 179 -5.87 5.18 -6.27
N LYS A 180 -5.50 4.95 -7.53
CA LYS A 180 -6.32 5.28 -8.71
C LYS A 180 -7.37 4.23 -9.04
N LYS A 181 -7.08 2.99 -8.75
CA LYS A 181 -7.96 1.82 -8.93
C LYS A 181 -7.59 0.73 -7.94
N PRO A 182 -8.54 -0.09 -7.49
CA PRO A 182 -8.24 -1.22 -6.62
C PRO A 182 -7.13 -2.09 -7.20
N ILE A 183 -6.24 -2.54 -6.32
CA ILE A 183 -5.17 -3.47 -6.65
C ILE A 183 -5.55 -4.88 -6.25
N ILE A 184 -5.00 -5.80 -6.99
CA ILE A 184 -5.15 -7.22 -6.78
C ILE A 184 -3.75 -7.71 -6.43
N ASN A 185 -3.57 -8.28 -5.27
CA ASN A 185 -2.24 -8.54 -4.68
C ASN A 185 -1.49 -7.26 -4.30
N GLY A 186 -0.50 -7.35 -3.42
CA GLY A 186 0.39 -6.24 -3.15
C GLY A 186 1.08 -5.74 -4.43
N ILE A 187 1.48 -4.48 -4.44
CA ILE A 187 2.23 -3.88 -5.54
C ILE A 187 3.64 -3.55 -5.08
N THR A 188 4.62 -3.98 -5.86
CA THR A 188 5.99 -3.51 -5.72
C THR A 188 6.10 -2.11 -6.33
N ILE A 189 6.55 -1.17 -5.53
CA ILE A 189 6.96 0.16 -5.99
C ILE A 189 8.45 0.10 -6.27
N ASN A 190 8.82 0.37 -7.50
CA ASN A 190 10.21 0.48 -7.90
C ASN A 190 10.80 1.78 -7.38
N GLN A 191 12.11 1.81 -7.22
CA GLN A 191 12.82 3.05 -6.90
C GLN A 191 12.48 4.13 -7.93
N ALA A 192 12.17 5.36 -7.44
CA ALA A 192 11.79 6.47 -8.29
C ALA A 192 12.37 7.79 -7.78
N GLU A 193 12.92 8.61 -8.67
CA GLU A 193 13.32 9.98 -8.34
C GLU A 193 12.05 10.85 -8.27
N LEU A 194 11.71 11.30 -7.07
CA LEU A 194 10.51 12.10 -6.83
C LEU A 194 10.76 13.60 -7.02
N VAL A 195 11.91 14.08 -6.55
CA VAL A 195 12.21 15.52 -6.51
C VAL A 195 13.67 15.77 -6.89
N GLN A 196 13.86 16.77 -7.71
CA GLN A 196 15.13 17.45 -7.95
C GLN A 196 15.10 18.82 -7.29
N VAL A 197 16.05 19.10 -6.42
CA VAL A 197 16.18 20.37 -5.71
C VAL A 197 17.32 21.15 -6.31
N PHE A 198 17.01 22.30 -6.88
CA PHE A 198 18.01 23.27 -7.33
C PHE A 198 18.08 24.40 -6.31
N ALA A 199 19.25 24.83 -5.96
CA ALA A 199 19.47 25.88 -4.96
C ALA A 199 20.39 26.99 -5.48
N LYS A 200 20.04 28.21 -5.14
CA LYS A 200 20.89 29.37 -5.40
C LYS A 200 20.88 30.34 -4.22
N LYS A 201 21.94 31.13 -4.07
CA LYS A 201 22.05 32.19 -3.08
C LYS A 201 21.08 33.34 -3.38
N GLY A 202 20.54 33.94 -2.32
CA GLY A 202 19.74 35.16 -2.36
C GLY A 202 18.26 34.94 -2.61
N SER A 203 17.54 36.05 -2.68
CA SER A 203 16.10 36.06 -2.95
C SER A 203 15.78 35.71 -4.42
N PRO A 204 14.53 35.33 -4.75
CA PRO A 204 14.13 35.11 -6.14
C PRO A 204 14.35 36.30 -7.06
N ALA A 205 14.21 37.49 -6.52
CA ALA A 205 14.38 38.74 -7.25
C ALA A 205 15.86 39.10 -7.57
N ASN A 206 16.80 38.38 -6.96
CA ASN A 206 18.22 38.59 -7.25
C ASN A 206 18.59 38.01 -8.62
N GLY A 207 18.63 38.85 -9.63
CA GLY A 207 19.00 38.47 -11.00
C GLY A 207 20.50 38.23 -11.23
N SER A 208 21.36 38.50 -10.22
CA SER A 208 22.80 38.25 -10.32
C SER A 208 23.18 36.79 -10.02
N THR A 209 22.30 36.00 -9.44
CA THR A 209 22.53 34.61 -9.10
C THR A 209 21.70 33.65 -9.97
N ALA A 210 22.22 32.45 -10.24
CA ALA A 210 21.55 31.45 -11.04
C ALA A 210 21.73 30.05 -10.44
N TYR A 211 20.81 29.16 -10.78
CA TYR A 211 20.90 27.74 -10.43
C TYR A 211 22.00 27.05 -11.25
N ALA A 212 22.60 26.03 -10.66
CA ALA A 212 23.47 25.11 -11.41
C ALA A 212 22.67 24.34 -12.46
N PRO A 213 23.33 23.82 -13.52
CA PRO A 213 22.68 22.98 -14.53
C PRO A 213 22.32 21.57 -14.01
N ILE A 214 22.84 21.21 -12.84
CA ILE A 214 22.52 19.95 -12.13
C ILE A 214 21.82 20.25 -10.81
N PRO A 215 20.96 19.37 -10.31
CA PRO A 215 20.33 19.57 -9.02
C PRO A 215 21.34 19.53 -7.87
N SER A 216 21.14 20.36 -6.86
CA SER A 216 21.92 20.35 -5.62
C SER A 216 21.67 19.03 -4.84
N THR A 217 20.39 18.70 -4.68
CA THR A 217 20.00 17.41 -4.07
C THR A 217 18.85 16.79 -4.86
N ARG A 218 18.63 15.52 -4.63
CA ARG A 218 17.45 14.80 -5.13
C ARG A 218 16.84 13.94 -4.04
N VAL A 219 15.53 13.77 -4.08
CA VAL A 219 14.79 12.85 -3.21
C VAL A 219 14.38 11.65 -4.02
N VAL A 220 14.81 10.49 -3.61
CA VAL A 220 14.53 9.21 -4.26
C VAL A 220 13.67 8.38 -3.34
N LEU A 221 12.54 7.91 -3.83
CA LEU A 221 11.75 6.89 -3.16
C LEU A 221 12.47 5.55 -3.27
N GLY A 222 12.77 4.93 -2.14
CA GLY A 222 13.30 3.57 -2.11
C GLY A 222 12.27 2.56 -2.63
N ALA A 223 12.75 1.44 -3.15
CA ALA A 223 11.86 0.35 -3.53
C ALA A 223 11.13 -0.19 -2.29
N GLY A 224 9.87 -0.60 -2.46
CA GLY A 224 9.08 -1.13 -1.37
C GLY A 224 7.83 -1.87 -1.85
N ILE A 225 7.03 -2.36 -0.92
CA ILE A 225 5.79 -3.06 -1.21
C ILE A 225 4.64 -2.31 -0.54
N ILE A 226 3.59 -2.04 -1.30
CA ILE A 226 2.29 -1.63 -0.76
C ILE A 226 1.40 -2.87 -0.75
N THR A 227 0.91 -3.22 0.45
CA THR A 227 -0.02 -4.33 0.64
C THR A 227 -1.43 -3.80 0.87
N VAL A 228 -2.42 -4.63 0.55
CA VAL A 228 -3.82 -4.38 0.87
C VAL A 228 -4.28 -5.44 1.85
N ALA A 229 -5.12 -5.06 2.82
CA ALA A 229 -5.69 -6.01 3.75
C ALA A 229 -6.62 -6.97 3.01
N ASP A 230 -6.48 -8.26 3.31
CA ASP A 230 -7.43 -9.27 2.87
C ASP A 230 -8.64 -9.22 3.81
N GLU A 231 -9.81 -9.04 3.25
CA GLU A 231 -11.07 -8.96 3.98
C GLU A 231 -12.15 -9.76 3.24
N CYS A 232 -12.95 -10.52 4.01
CA CYS A 232 -14.11 -11.22 3.47
C CYS A 232 -15.38 -10.78 4.18
N THR A 233 -16.39 -10.45 3.40
CA THR A 233 -17.74 -10.19 3.89
C THR A 233 -18.61 -11.41 3.63
N ILE A 234 -19.27 -11.92 4.66
CA ILE A 234 -20.19 -13.06 4.61
C ILE A 234 -21.61 -12.51 4.71
N ASN A 235 -22.46 -12.89 3.76
CA ASN A 235 -23.86 -12.44 3.67
C ASN A 235 -24.03 -10.93 3.86
N GLU A 236 -23.12 -10.15 3.28
CA GLU A 236 -23.10 -8.67 3.39
C GLU A 236 -23.19 -8.15 4.84
N GLY A 237 -22.69 -8.94 5.80
CA GLY A 237 -22.76 -8.62 7.24
C GLY A 237 -24.12 -8.90 7.89
N ASN A 238 -25.10 -9.44 7.15
CA ASN A 238 -26.44 -9.70 7.69
C ASN A 238 -26.56 -11.12 8.25
N PRO A 239 -27.39 -11.34 9.29
CA PRO A 239 -27.69 -12.69 9.78
C PRO A 239 -28.47 -13.50 8.73
N ILE A 240 -28.27 -14.82 8.74
CA ILE A 240 -29.05 -15.76 7.94
C ILE A 240 -30.08 -16.41 8.86
N ASN A 241 -31.35 -16.21 8.57
CA ASN A 241 -32.47 -16.75 9.32
C ASN A 241 -33.12 -17.90 8.55
N ILE A 242 -33.36 -19.03 9.23
CA ILE A 242 -33.99 -20.21 8.66
C ILE A 242 -35.20 -20.53 9.56
N ASP A 243 -36.38 -20.55 8.96
CA ASP A 243 -37.64 -20.86 9.65
C ASP A 243 -38.15 -22.20 9.14
N PHE A 244 -38.33 -23.16 10.04
CA PHE A 244 -38.85 -24.49 9.72
C PHE A 244 -40.38 -24.56 9.75
N LEU A 245 -41.04 -23.46 10.14
CA LEU A 245 -42.49 -23.39 10.34
C LEU A 245 -42.95 -24.46 11.35
N ASP A 246 -44.19 -24.95 11.19
CA ASP A 246 -44.74 -26.00 12.02
C ASP A 246 -44.20 -27.36 11.59
N VAL A 247 -43.56 -28.05 12.51
CA VAL A 247 -42.98 -29.39 12.31
C VAL A 247 -43.63 -30.40 13.24
N ALA A 248 -43.74 -31.65 12.79
CA ALA A 248 -44.22 -32.76 13.63
C ALA A 248 -43.25 -33.03 14.78
N ASN A 249 -43.69 -33.78 15.78
CA ASN A 249 -42.95 -34.12 16.99
C ASN A 249 -42.43 -35.55 17.06
N THR A 250 -42.52 -36.35 15.97
CA THR A 250 -42.07 -37.74 15.93
C THR A 250 -40.77 -37.91 15.19
N SER A 251 -39.96 -38.90 15.56
CA SER A 251 -38.68 -39.18 14.91
C SER A 251 -38.81 -39.65 13.46
N GLU A 252 -39.94 -40.21 13.07
CA GLU A 252 -40.22 -40.60 11.69
C GLU A 252 -40.38 -39.39 10.79
N GLN A 253 -40.94 -38.32 11.32
CA GLN A 253 -41.14 -37.06 10.60
C GLN A 253 -39.94 -36.14 10.69
N LEU A 254 -39.28 -36.08 11.86
CA LEU A 254 -38.05 -35.31 12.09
C LEU A 254 -36.84 -36.18 11.75
N ASN A 255 -36.67 -36.47 10.48
CA ASN A 255 -35.69 -37.43 9.98
C ASN A 255 -34.47 -36.79 9.29
N GLY A 256 -34.34 -35.46 9.37
CA GLY A 256 -33.26 -34.73 8.72
C GLY A 256 -33.43 -34.48 7.20
N ILE A 257 -34.59 -34.88 6.67
CA ILE A 257 -34.98 -34.69 5.25
C ILE A 257 -36.28 -33.91 5.16
N ASN A 258 -37.28 -34.33 5.95
CA ASN A 258 -38.54 -33.61 6.01
C ASN A 258 -38.33 -32.24 6.65
N TYR A 259 -39.14 -31.27 6.24
CA TYR A 259 -39.04 -29.86 6.68
C TYR A 259 -37.70 -29.17 6.31
N ALA A 260 -37.00 -29.72 5.36
CA ALA A 260 -35.74 -29.16 4.89
C ALA A 260 -35.92 -27.74 4.29
N GLN A 261 -35.11 -26.81 4.73
CA GLN A 261 -35.11 -25.42 4.26
C GLN A 261 -33.79 -25.10 3.61
N PRO A 262 -33.79 -24.68 2.33
CA PRO A 262 -32.57 -24.23 1.66
C PRO A 262 -32.13 -22.86 2.16
N PHE A 263 -30.85 -22.65 2.28
CA PHE A 263 -30.26 -21.36 2.57
C PHE A 263 -28.93 -21.20 1.85
N LYS A 264 -28.43 -19.96 1.80
CA LYS A 264 -27.20 -19.60 1.08
C LYS A 264 -26.29 -18.81 1.98
N ILE A 265 -25.00 -19.05 1.83
CA ILE A 265 -23.94 -18.26 2.45
C ILE A 265 -23.12 -17.62 1.34
N PRO A 266 -23.49 -16.40 0.88
CA PRO A 266 -22.67 -15.67 -0.06
C PRO A 266 -21.43 -15.13 0.66
N VAL A 267 -20.30 -15.23 -0.02
CA VAL A 267 -18.99 -14.74 0.45
C VAL A 267 -18.40 -13.86 -0.64
N LYS A 268 -17.93 -12.72 -0.25
CA LYS A 268 -17.20 -11.80 -1.12
C LYS A 268 -15.95 -11.34 -0.41
N CYS A 269 -14.79 -11.54 -1.03
CA CYS A 269 -13.50 -11.16 -0.48
C CYS A 269 -12.88 -10.03 -1.31
N THR A 270 -12.16 -9.15 -0.64
CA THR A 270 -11.34 -8.10 -1.22
C THR A 270 -9.94 -8.23 -0.66
N GLY A 271 -8.94 -7.88 -1.45
CA GLY A 271 -7.55 -8.01 -1.04
C GLY A 271 -6.70 -8.70 -2.07
N GLY A 272 -5.39 -8.60 -1.88
CA GLY A 272 -4.42 -8.96 -2.88
C GLY A 272 -4.25 -10.45 -3.09
N SER A 273 -4.47 -11.24 -2.06
CA SER A 273 -4.11 -12.66 -2.04
C SER A 273 -5.10 -13.58 -2.75
N PHE A 274 -6.32 -13.09 -3.05
CA PHE A 274 -7.38 -13.91 -3.63
C PHE A 274 -7.36 -14.06 -5.15
N THR A 275 -6.57 -13.28 -5.86
CA THR A 275 -6.66 -13.17 -7.34
C THR A 275 -5.72 -14.07 -8.10
N THR A 276 -4.68 -14.57 -7.45
CA THR A 276 -3.73 -15.51 -8.09
C THR A 276 -4.23 -16.95 -8.09
N GLY A 277 -5.34 -17.24 -7.41
CA GLY A 277 -5.80 -18.60 -7.18
C GLY A 277 -5.01 -19.35 -6.10
N ASP A 278 -4.06 -18.66 -5.46
CA ASP A 278 -3.21 -19.24 -4.41
C ASP A 278 -3.91 -19.25 -3.04
N LEU A 279 -4.93 -18.42 -2.85
CA LEU A 279 -5.73 -18.37 -1.63
C LEU A 279 -7.14 -18.84 -1.90
N ASN A 280 -7.52 -19.88 -1.17
CA ASN A 280 -8.88 -20.36 -1.07
C ASN A 280 -9.48 -19.98 0.29
N ILE A 281 -10.78 -19.86 0.32
CA ILE A 281 -11.52 -19.64 1.57
C ILE A 281 -12.22 -20.91 1.98
N LYS A 282 -12.09 -21.25 3.26
CA LYS A 282 -12.91 -22.29 3.91
C LYS A 282 -13.86 -21.64 4.89
N LEU A 283 -15.05 -22.20 4.99
CA LEU A 283 -16.03 -21.80 5.99
C LEU A 283 -16.28 -22.95 6.96
N SER A 284 -16.36 -22.60 8.24
CA SER A 284 -16.79 -23.49 9.31
C SER A 284 -18.08 -22.98 9.91
N LEU A 285 -19.03 -23.87 10.18
CA LEU A 285 -20.22 -23.55 10.94
C LEU A 285 -19.97 -23.92 12.41
N LEU A 286 -19.81 -22.92 13.26
CA LEU A 286 -19.58 -23.12 14.69
C LEU A 286 -20.93 -23.09 15.43
N PRO A 287 -21.30 -24.14 16.19
CA PRO A 287 -22.54 -24.14 16.94
C PRO A 287 -22.51 -23.06 18.03
N GLY A 288 -23.64 -22.37 18.23
CA GLY A 288 -23.81 -21.36 19.27
C GLY A 288 -24.07 -21.97 20.64
N ALA A 289 -24.92 -21.34 21.44
CA ALA A 289 -25.21 -21.74 22.83
C ALA A 289 -25.76 -23.17 22.96
N SER A 290 -26.42 -23.72 21.93
CA SER A 290 -26.93 -25.10 21.93
C SER A 290 -25.83 -26.15 21.77
N GLY A 291 -24.64 -25.79 21.31
CA GLY A 291 -23.59 -26.76 20.97
C GLY A 291 -23.97 -27.70 19.87
N SER A 292 -23.31 -28.85 19.79
CA SER A 292 -23.75 -29.99 18.97
C SER A 292 -24.90 -30.75 19.64
N ALA A 293 -25.68 -31.55 18.88
CA ALA A 293 -26.73 -32.34 19.44
C ALA A 293 -26.19 -33.48 20.34
N ASP A 294 -26.86 -33.78 21.44
CA ASP A 294 -26.36 -34.75 22.43
C ASP A 294 -26.33 -36.16 21.89
N PHE A 295 -27.28 -36.52 21.02
CA PHE A 295 -27.37 -37.86 20.43
C PHE A 295 -26.47 -38.08 19.21
N ASN A 296 -25.97 -36.98 18.61
CA ASN A 296 -25.02 -37.06 17.51
C ASN A 296 -24.20 -35.75 17.39
N PRO A 297 -22.89 -35.78 17.60
CA PRO A 297 -22.04 -34.61 17.55
C PRO A 297 -21.91 -33.97 16.13
N ASP A 298 -22.29 -34.70 15.10
CA ASP A 298 -22.28 -34.23 13.71
C ASP A 298 -23.47 -33.30 13.38
N TYR A 299 -24.40 -33.10 14.32
CA TYR A 299 -25.58 -32.24 14.17
C TYR A 299 -25.51 -31.03 15.11
N PHE A 300 -26.18 -29.96 14.77
CA PHE A 300 -26.32 -28.78 15.64
C PHE A 300 -27.38 -29.04 16.70
N GLY A 301 -27.10 -28.69 17.93
CA GLY A 301 -28.05 -28.79 19.02
C GLY A 301 -29.17 -27.74 18.95
N THR A 302 -30.24 -27.96 19.70
CA THR A 302 -31.36 -27.02 19.80
C THR A 302 -31.64 -26.63 21.23
N LEU A 303 -32.26 -25.45 21.44
CA LEU A 303 -32.74 -24.97 22.72
C LEU A 303 -34.25 -24.81 22.70
N LYS A 304 -34.90 -25.01 23.86
CA LYS A 304 -36.27 -24.58 24.18
C LYS A 304 -36.21 -23.65 25.40
N ASN A 305 -36.63 -22.43 25.24
CA ASN A 305 -36.57 -21.44 26.33
C ASN A 305 -35.16 -21.31 26.97
N GLY A 306 -34.11 -21.38 26.16
CA GLY A 306 -32.71 -21.33 26.62
C GLY A 306 -32.16 -22.64 27.20
N VAL A 307 -32.97 -23.70 27.32
CA VAL A 307 -32.55 -25.02 27.82
C VAL A 307 -32.29 -25.97 26.64
N LYS A 308 -31.17 -26.67 26.67
CA LYS A 308 -30.78 -27.60 25.61
C LYS A 308 -31.74 -28.78 25.51
N ARG A 309 -32.19 -29.08 24.30
CA ARG A 309 -32.94 -30.29 23.99
C ARG A 309 -31.99 -31.44 23.68
N THR A 310 -32.14 -32.54 24.37
CA THR A 310 -31.25 -33.70 24.24
C THR A 310 -31.59 -34.61 23.07
N ASN A 311 -32.82 -34.51 22.54
CA ASN A 311 -33.36 -35.40 21.52
C ASN A 311 -33.78 -34.72 20.21
N LEU A 312 -33.44 -33.44 20.04
CA LEU A 312 -33.68 -32.68 18.81
C LEU A 312 -32.38 -31.95 18.35
N GLY A 313 -32.05 -32.07 17.10
CA GLY A 313 -30.94 -31.40 16.45
C GLY A 313 -31.32 -30.82 15.09
N ILE A 314 -30.38 -30.16 14.48
CA ILE A 314 -30.47 -29.68 13.09
C ILE A 314 -29.32 -30.32 12.30
N VAL A 315 -29.66 -31.00 11.23
CA VAL A 315 -28.71 -31.48 10.23
C VAL A 315 -28.56 -30.42 9.15
N VAL A 316 -27.31 -30.19 8.73
CA VAL A 316 -26.98 -29.30 7.61
C VAL A 316 -26.31 -30.12 6.53
N THR A 317 -26.74 -29.99 5.28
CA THR A 317 -26.18 -30.65 4.12
C THR A 317 -25.76 -29.66 3.04
N ASP A 318 -24.67 -29.97 2.38
CA ASP A 318 -24.25 -29.28 1.18
C ASP A 318 -25.11 -29.73 -0.01
N ASN A 319 -25.71 -28.77 -0.72
CA ASN A 319 -26.62 -29.08 -1.82
C ASN A 319 -25.92 -29.53 -3.10
N VAL A 320 -24.64 -29.18 -3.25
CA VAL A 320 -23.82 -29.53 -4.43
C VAL A 320 -23.14 -30.87 -4.22
N ALA A 321 -22.46 -31.04 -3.08
CA ALA A 321 -21.74 -32.28 -2.75
C ALA A 321 -22.65 -33.34 -2.15
N VAL A 322 -23.88 -32.99 -1.77
CA VAL A 322 -24.86 -33.90 -1.07
C VAL A 322 -24.21 -34.53 0.17
N THR A 323 -23.36 -33.78 0.86
CA THR A 323 -22.60 -34.26 2.02
C THR A 323 -23.04 -33.55 3.29
N LEU A 324 -22.91 -34.29 4.41
CA LEU A 324 -23.18 -33.72 5.72
C LEU A 324 -22.15 -32.63 6.08
N VAL A 325 -22.65 -31.47 6.46
CA VAL A 325 -21.85 -30.38 6.98
C VAL A 325 -21.80 -30.45 8.50
N LYS A 326 -20.66 -30.90 9.03
CA LYS A 326 -20.47 -31.09 10.46
C LYS A 326 -20.12 -29.82 11.20
N PRO A 327 -20.59 -29.63 12.42
CA PRO A 327 -20.16 -28.51 13.27
C PRO A 327 -18.64 -28.49 13.46
N ASN A 328 -18.06 -27.29 13.48
CA ASN A 328 -16.62 -27.06 13.70
C ASN A 328 -15.68 -27.65 12.64
N GLN A 329 -16.19 -28.12 11.51
CA GLN A 329 -15.36 -28.59 10.40
C GLN A 329 -15.31 -27.55 9.29
N ALA A 330 -14.13 -27.33 8.74
CA ALA A 330 -13.91 -26.40 7.65
C ALA A 330 -14.18 -27.04 6.29
N TYR A 331 -14.95 -26.36 5.45
CA TYR A 331 -15.32 -26.77 4.09
C TYR A 331 -14.93 -25.70 3.10
N GLN A 332 -14.43 -26.11 1.95
CA GLN A 332 -14.12 -25.19 0.86
C GLN A 332 -15.43 -24.62 0.28
N VAL A 333 -15.44 -23.31 0.04
CA VAL A 333 -16.59 -22.68 -0.63
C VAL A 333 -16.61 -23.13 -2.09
N PRO A 334 -17.69 -23.78 -2.56
CA PRO A 334 -17.80 -24.19 -3.95
C PRO A 334 -17.79 -22.97 -4.88
N ASP A 335 -17.22 -23.16 -6.08
CA ASP A 335 -17.22 -22.15 -7.15
C ASP A 335 -16.75 -20.76 -6.69
N PHE A 336 -15.72 -20.73 -5.82
CA PHE A 336 -15.10 -19.47 -5.41
C PHE A 336 -14.26 -18.92 -6.56
N ILE A 337 -14.85 -18.01 -7.35
CA ILE A 337 -14.26 -17.43 -8.55
C ILE A 337 -14.34 -15.91 -8.46
N ASN A 338 -13.31 -15.21 -8.91
CA ASN A 338 -13.24 -13.75 -8.85
C ASN A 338 -13.50 -13.17 -7.44
N ASN A 339 -12.93 -13.81 -6.43
CA ASN A 339 -13.04 -13.43 -5.01
C ASN A 339 -14.45 -13.49 -4.44
N GLN A 340 -15.32 -14.23 -5.02
CA GLN A 340 -16.68 -14.42 -4.54
C GLN A 340 -17.16 -15.84 -4.80
N GLY A 341 -18.04 -16.33 -3.92
CA GLY A 341 -18.67 -17.63 -4.04
C GLY A 341 -19.96 -17.68 -3.22
N THR A 342 -20.73 -18.70 -3.43
CA THR A 342 -21.96 -18.93 -2.65
C THR A 342 -22.03 -20.38 -2.25
N TRP A 343 -22.03 -20.62 -0.94
CA TRP A 343 -22.25 -21.96 -0.42
C TRP A 343 -23.74 -22.21 -0.28
N ASN A 344 -24.29 -23.16 -1.06
CA ASN A 344 -25.70 -23.52 -1.06
C ASN A 344 -25.92 -24.72 -0.14
N LEU A 345 -26.71 -24.52 0.90
CA LEU A 345 -26.94 -25.47 1.98
C LEU A 345 -28.42 -25.73 2.19
N THR A 346 -28.70 -26.84 2.88
CA THR A 346 -30.04 -27.16 3.38
C THR A 346 -29.94 -27.51 4.86
N ALA A 347 -30.81 -26.97 5.66
CA ALA A 347 -30.97 -27.36 7.06
C ALA A 347 -32.29 -28.09 7.26
N ALA A 348 -32.30 -29.12 8.10
CA ALA A 348 -33.49 -29.85 8.44
C ALA A 348 -33.48 -30.30 9.92
N PRO A 349 -34.63 -30.29 10.62
CA PRO A 349 -34.72 -30.82 11.97
C PRO A 349 -34.61 -32.35 11.97
N ILE A 350 -33.91 -32.88 12.97
CA ILE A 350 -33.70 -34.31 13.15
C ILE A 350 -33.86 -34.69 14.63
N ALA A 351 -34.67 -35.69 14.89
CA ALA A 351 -34.85 -36.22 16.24
C ALA A 351 -33.95 -37.44 16.51
N ALA A 352 -33.61 -37.67 17.75
CA ALA A 352 -32.96 -38.93 18.15
C ALA A 352 -33.83 -40.14 17.76
N PRO A 353 -33.22 -41.21 17.25
CA PRO A 353 -33.98 -42.37 16.80
C PRO A 353 -34.94 -42.93 17.86
N GLY A 354 -36.20 -43.15 17.46
CA GLY A 354 -37.24 -43.70 18.35
C GLY A 354 -37.73 -42.76 19.45
N SER A 355 -37.33 -41.48 19.41
CA SER A 355 -37.78 -40.50 20.41
C SER A 355 -38.96 -39.68 19.91
N SER A 356 -39.74 -39.19 20.87
CA SER A 356 -40.75 -38.15 20.66
C SER A 356 -40.21 -36.83 21.19
N VAL A 357 -40.35 -35.78 20.41
CA VAL A 357 -39.87 -34.42 20.77
C VAL A 357 -40.99 -33.68 21.48
N GLU A 358 -40.68 -33.05 22.59
CA GLU A 358 -41.67 -32.23 23.31
C GLU A 358 -42.12 -31.06 22.42
N GLU A 359 -43.43 -30.78 22.42
CA GLU A 359 -44.00 -29.66 21.68
C GLU A 359 -43.47 -28.28 22.15
N GLY A 360 -43.50 -27.31 21.27
CA GLY A 360 -43.12 -25.92 21.50
C GLY A 360 -41.95 -25.46 20.67
N GLU A 361 -41.72 -24.16 20.65
CA GLU A 361 -40.67 -23.51 19.88
C GLU A 361 -39.28 -24.08 20.20
N PHE A 362 -38.43 -24.12 19.19
CA PHE A 362 -37.01 -24.43 19.34
C PHE A 362 -36.18 -23.48 18.52
N THR A 363 -34.99 -23.25 18.98
CA THR A 363 -34.00 -22.41 18.31
C THR A 363 -32.65 -23.11 18.24
N SER A 364 -31.92 -22.86 17.17
CA SER A 364 -30.51 -23.22 17.03
C SER A 364 -29.78 -22.02 16.48
N THR A 365 -28.61 -21.75 16.98
CA THR A 365 -27.78 -20.65 16.51
C THR A 365 -26.38 -21.13 16.18
N GLY A 366 -25.72 -20.46 15.26
CA GLY A 366 -24.34 -20.72 14.90
C GLY A 366 -23.62 -19.46 14.43
N THR A 367 -22.32 -19.56 14.39
CA THR A 367 -21.44 -18.53 13.81
C THR A 367 -20.74 -19.10 12.59
N ILE A 368 -20.60 -18.32 11.54
CA ILE A 368 -19.83 -18.69 10.37
C ILE A 368 -18.42 -18.13 10.58
N LEU A 369 -17.42 -19.01 10.60
CA LEU A 369 -16.01 -18.66 10.63
C LEU A 369 -15.42 -18.82 9.24
N ALA A 370 -14.72 -17.80 8.75
CA ALA A 370 -13.96 -17.85 7.52
C ALA A 370 -12.47 -18.02 7.82
N GLU A 371 -11.83 -18.95 7.13
CA GLU A 371 -10.41 -19.24 7.22
C GLU A 371 -9.78 -19.13 5.84
N PHE A 372 -8.69 -18.38 5.75
CA PHE A 372 -7.88 -18.27 4.54
C PHE A 372 -6.88 -19.42 4.47
N GLN A 373 -6.66 -19.95 3.27
CA GLN A 373 -5.69 -21.03 3.02
C GLN A 373 -4.83 -20.77 1.79
#